data_3f895626d4d4f51eceb0a5961534c4bb
#
_entry.id   3f895626d4d4f51eceb0a5961534c4bb
#
_cell.length_a   1.000
_cell.length_b   1.000
_cell.length_c   1.000
_cell.angle_alpha   90.00
_cell.angle_beta   90.00
_cell.angle_gamma   90.00
#
_symmetry.space_group_name_H-M   'P 1'
#
loop_
_entity.id
_entity.type
_entity.pdbx_description
1 polymer ?
#
loop_
_entity_poly.entity_id
_entity_poly.type
_entity_poly.pdbx_seq_one_letter_code
_entity_poly.pdbx_strand_id
1 'polypeptide(L)'
;MGTKKKTVAVTLILLILFLTACDMLPASNSSPVPADAGTKGITLFNKDQNLVTAYIPKEKVHLGQSLGAAKENISVITDSGSVINTTADVYLSGAPMAVHIPDRDKVIENVVGIYLWEDFNSITDTFYDAKSYLDAGEKVMVVLLDGFSLKQYELAKEREYVTYLSRYFKHEALSVYTPVTNAGFAAMITGKNPDANGVYDRSFRKMKVESIFGYALNKSRRVLLLEGDIKILDTEIEPVLHMDLNRDGDIDDEIFQTAKMEAQKDYDLIFIHFHGIDDRGHSYGPEALETMDYIKKIDGYIEEISSIWNGPMLLTADHGMHKTENGGSHGMCIQEDMIVPYFKKEQRK
;
A
#
# COMPACT_ATOMS: atom_id res chain seq x y z
N MET A 1 9.32 -30.43 19.63
CA MET A 1 9.99 -30.78 18.37
C MET A 1 9.91 -29.56 17.49
N GLY A 2 11.03 -28.84 17.35
CA GLY A 2 11.06 -27.54 16.73
C GLY A 2 11.08 -27.61 15.21
N THR A 3 10.13 -26.99 14.60
CA THR A 3 10.14 -26.71 13.16
C THR A 3 11.16 -25.61 12.88
N LYS A 4 12.31 -26.00 12.34
CA LYS A 4 13.31 -25.06 11.80
C LYS A 4 12.69 -24.32 10.61
N LYS A 5 12.48 -23.01 10.77
CA LYS A 5 12.19 -22.11 9.65
C LYS A 5 13.34 -22.22 8.65
N LYS A 6 13.04 -22.68 7.44
CA LYS A 6 13.96 -22.62 6.31
C LYS A 6 13.95 -21.18 5.80
N THR A 7 14.82 -20.35 6.35
CA THR A 7 15.24 -19.11 5.69
C THR A 7 16.09 -19.54 4.50
N VAL A 8 15.47 -19.70 3.36
CA VAL A 8 16.17 -20.03 2.11
C VAL A 8 16.91 -18.79 1.65
N ALA A 9 18.20 -18.92 1.51
CA ALA A 9 19.13 -17.89 1.08
C ALA A 9 18.87 -17.52 -0.40
N VAL A 10 17.89 -16.65 -0.65
CA VAL A 10 17.66 -15.99 -1.95
C VAL A 10 18.85 -15.10 -2.34
N THR A 11 19.66 -14.71 -1.35
CA THR A 11 20.81 -13.79 -1.52
C THR A 11 21.95 -14.34 -2.37
N LEU A 12 22.05 -15.64 -2.59
CA LEU A 12 23.21 -16.24 -3.30
C LEU A 12 22.99 -16.44 -4.80
N ILE A 13 21.75 -16.46 -5.27
CA ILE A 13 21.43 -16.79 -6.68
C ILE A 13 21.43 -15.55 -7.57
N LEU A 14 21.13 -14.37 -7.03
CA LEU A 14 21.22 -13.10 -7.77
C LEU A 14 22.65 -12.76 -8.23
N LEU A 15 23.68 -13.29 -7.55
CA LEU A 15 25.08 -13.05 -7.92
C LEU A 15 25.46 -13.75 -9.25
N ILE A 16 24.75 -14.79 -9.65
CA ILE A 16 25.07 -15.56 -10.87
C ILE A 16 24.52 -14.88 -12.13
N LEU A 17 23.43 -14.11 -12.03
CA LEU A 17 22.90 -13.33 -13.17
C LEU A 17 23.79 -12.14 -13.55
N PHE A 18 24.62 -11.65 -12.62
CA PHE A 18 25.61 -10.61 -12.91
C PHE A 18 26.86 -11.12 -13.63
N LEU A 19 27.20 -12.41 -13.55
CA LEU A 19 28.44 -12.94 -14.08
C LEU A 19 28.41 -13.32 -15.57
N THR A 20 27.22 -13.42 -16.17
CA THR A 20 27.08 -13.71 -17.61
C THR A 20 26.78 -12.47 -18.47
N ALA A 21 26.58 -11.31 -17.86
CA ALA A 21 26.28 -10.04 -18.55
C ALA A 21 27.35 -8.96 -18.31
N CYS A 22 28.45 -9.28 -17.63
CA CYS A 22 29.46 -8.30 -17.26
C CYS A 22 30.73 -8.52 -18.10
N ASP A 23 30.75 -8.02 -19.34
CA ASP A 23 31.96 -7.47 -19.89
C ASP A 23 32.00 -5.98 -19.59
N MET A 24 32.87 -5.64 -18.63
CA MET A 24 33.50 -4.35 -18.35
C MET A 24 32.64 -3.12 -18.15
N LEU A 25 32.40 -2.78 -16.85
CA LEU A 25 32.38 -1.36 -16.44
C LEU A 25 33.06 -1.19 -15.07
N PRO A 26 33.93 -0.17 -14.89
CA PRO A 26 34.63 0.09 -13.64
C PRO A 26 33.68 0.71 -12.61
N ALA A 27 33.93 0.39 -11.33
CA ALA A 27 33.25 1.02 -10.21
C ALA A 27 33.48 2.56 -10.25
N SER A 28 32.41 3.30 -10.51
CA SER A 28 32.39 4.75 -10.32
C SER A 28 31.16 5.10 -9.48
N ASN A 29 31.44 5.82 -8.39
CA ASN A 29 30.44 6.60 -7.66
C ASN A 29 29.76 7.54 -8.66
N SER A 30 28.56 7.22 -9.10
CA SER A 30 27.72 8.12 -9.90
C SER A 30 26.30 8.11 -9.35
N SER A 31 25.85 9.28 -8.99
CA SER A 31 24.46 9.64 -8.74
C SER A 31 23.55 9.08 -9.82
N PRO A 32 22.29 8.70 -9.53
CA PRO A 32 21.38 8.19 -10.54
C PRO A 32 21.17 9.25 -11.61
N VAL A 33 21.52 8.91 -12.83
CA VAL A 33 21.20 9.70 -14.03
C VAL A 33 19.68 9.68 -14.20
N PRO A 34 19.02 10.82 -14.49
CA PRO A 34 17.59 10.82 -14.81
C PRO A 34 17.35 9.91 -16.01
N ALA A 35 16.45 8.94 -15.84
CA ALA A 35 16.08 8.04 -16.91
C ALA A 35 15.54 8.84 -18.10
N ASP A 36 16.11 8.62 -19.27
CA ASP A 36 15.61 9.11 -20.55
C ASP A 36 14.17 8.63 -20.74
N ALA A 37 13.27 9.50 -21.22
CA ALA A 37 11.82 9.33 -21.25
C ALA A 37 11.31 8.29 -22.27
N GLY A 38 11.91 7.08 -22.32
CA GLY A 38 11.61 6.11 -23.37
C GLY A 38 11.44 4.65 -22.94
N THR A 39 12.10 4.17 -21.90
CA THR A 39 12.01 2.75 -21.53
C THR A 39 12.07 2.58 -20.01
N LYS A 40 10.91 2.53 -19.37
CA LYS A 40 10.84 2.22 -17.94
C LYS A 40 11.10 0.72 -17.73
N GLY A 41 12.18 0.37 -17.03
CA GLY A 41 12.43 -1.00 -16.59
C GLY A 41 11.46 -1.43 -15.49
N ILE A 42 11.32 -2.74 -15.27
CA ILE A 42 10.50 -3.26 -14.17
C ILE A 42 11.28 -3.31 -12.87
N THR A 43 10.55 -3.28 -11.76
CA THR A 43 11.04 -3.62 -10.43
C THR A 43 10.55 -5.01 -10.04
N LEU A 44 11.46 -5.87 -9.54
CA LEU A 44 11.10 -7.09 -8.85
C LEU A 44 11.28 -6.85 -7.35
N PHE A 45 10.27 -7.14 -6.57
CA PHE A 45 10.31 -6.95 -5.12
C PHE A 45 9.49 -8.00 -4.38
N ASN A 46 9.79 -8.17 -3.12
CA ASN A 46 8.97 -8.89 -2.14
C ASN A 46 8.60 -7.95 -0.99
N LYS A 47 7.98 -8.46 0.05
CA LYS A 47 7.61 -7.64 1.22
C LYS A 47 8.80 -7.03 1.97
N ASP A 48 9.98 -7.66 1.87
CA ASP A 48 11.15 -7.29 2.67
C ASP A 48 12.10 -6.33 1.93
N GLN A 49 12.14 -6.40 0.58
CA GLN A 49 13.12 -5.64 -0.21
C GLN A 49 12.81 -5.56 -1.71
N ASN A 50 13.45 -4.60 -2.36
CA ASN A 50 13.58 -4.59 -3.82
C ASN A 50 14.69 -5.58 -4.22
N LEU A 51 14.33 -6.60 -4.99
CA LEU A 51 15.27 -7.62 -5.49
C LEU A 51 16.06 -7.09 -6.68
N VAL A 52 15.37 -6.40 -7.59
CA VAL A 52 15.95 -5.76 -8.78
C VAL A 52 15.14 -4.51 -9.10
N THR A 53 15.80 -3.41 -9.46
CA THR A 53 15.17 -2.16 -9.88
C THR A 53 15.56 -1.78 -11.30
N ALA A 54 14.61 -1.22 -12.05
CA ALA A 54 14.79 -0.73 -13.42
C ALA A 54 15.40 -1.77 -14.39
N TYR A 55 15.02 -3.03 -14.23
CA TYR A 55 15.53 -4.10 -15.07
C TYR A 55 14.82 -4.15 -16.43
N ILE A 56 15.59 -4.21 -17.50
CA ILE A 56 15.11 -4.41 -18.88
C ILE A 56 15.83 -5.62 -19.46
N PRO A 57 15.14 -6.75 -19.71
CA PRO A 57 15.78 -7.91 -20.33
C PRO A 57 16.17 -7.60 -21.79
N LYS A 58 17.42 -7.87 -22.16
CA LYS A 58 17.90 -7.75 -23.55
C LYS A 58 17.34 -8.85 -24.46
N GLU A 59 17.07 -10.01 -23.87
CA GLU A 59 16.52 -11.18 -24.53
C GLU A 59 15.35 -11.72 -23.71
N LYS A 60 14.56 -12.65 -24.27
CA LYS A 60 13.49 -13.32 -23.55
C LYS A 60 14.07 -14.18 -22.41
N VAL A 61 13.72 -13.87 -21.17
CA VAL A 61 14.27 -14.49 -19.95
C VAL A 61 13.18 -15.24 -19.21
N HIS A 62 13.44 -16.48 -18.79
CA HIS A 62 12.55 -17.26 -17.94
C HIS A 62 12.73 -16.86 -16.47
N LEU A 63 11.73 -16.19 -15.88
CA LEU A 63 11.83 -15.61 -14.54
C LEU A 63 12.12 -16.67 -13.47
N GLY A 64 11.36 -17.74 -13.44
CA GLY A 64 11.50 -18.78 -12.43
C GLY A 64 12.84 -19.51 -12.48
N GLN A 65 13.44 -19.69 -13.67
CA GLN A 65 14.79 -20.25 -13.79
C GLN A 65 15.82 -19.26 -13.25
N SER A 66 15.66 -17.98 -13.56
CA SER A 66 16.55 -16.92 -13.10
C SER A 66 16.53 -16.75 -11.59
N LEU A 67 15.37 -16.94 -10.96
CA LEU A 67 15.19 -16.87 -9.51
C LEU A 67 15.49 -18.20 -8.80
N GLY A 68 15.68 -19.32 -9.54
CA GLY A 68 15.74 -20.66 -8.96
C GLY A 68 14.42 -21.13 -8.31
N ALA A 69 13.30 -20.54 -8.71
CA ALA A 69 12.03 -20.59 -7.98
C ALA A 69 10.81 -20.52 -8.91
N ALA A 70 10.72 -21.40 -9.92
CA ALA A 70 9.64 -21.38 -10.92
C ALA A 70 8.22 -21.57 -10.33
N LYS A 71 8.11 -22.11 -9.12
CA LYS A 71 6.82 -22.37 -8.45
C LYS A 71 6.40 -21.26 -7.48
N GLU A 72 7.19 -20.22 -7.30
CA GLU A 72 6.79 -19.09 -6.44
C GLU A 72 5.64 -18.31 -7.04
N ASN A 73 4.78 -17.79 -6.18
CA ASN A 73 3.66 -16.95 -6.58
C ASN A 73 4.15 -15.55 -6.89
N ILE A 74 3.63 -14.98 -7.95
CA ILE A 74 3.92 -13.60 -8.35
C ILE A 74 2.66 -12.85 -8.73
N SER A 75 2.71 -11.54 -8.55
CA SER A 75 1.74 -10.59 -9.12
C SER A 75 2.45 -9.75 -10.16
N VAL A 76 1.96 -9.77 -11.39
CA VAL A 76 2.40 -8.91 -12.48
C VAL A 76 1.59 -7.63 -12.42
N ILE A 77 2.25 -6.49 -12.29
CA ILE A 77 1.66 -5.16 -12.12
C ILE A 77 1.88 -4.36 -13.40
N THR A 78 0.80 -3.81 -13.96
CA THR A 78 0.86 -3.00 -15.19
C THR A 78 0.77 -1.51 -14.88
N ASP A 79 1.12 -0.68 -15.86
CA ASP A 79 0.99 0.79 -15.79
C ASP A 79 -0.46 1.28 -15.66
N SER A 80 -1.44 0.48 -16.08
CA SER A 80 -2.87 0.73 -15.87
C SER A 80 -3.36 0.34 -14.46
N GLY A 81 -2.48 -0.16 -13.60
CA GLY A 81 -2.82 -0.60 -12.25
C GLY A 81 -3.49 -1.98 -12.20
N SER A 82 -3.51 -2.75 -13.29
CA SER A 82 -3.94 -4.16 -13.25
C SER A 82 -2.94 -5.00 -12.46
N VAL A 83 -3.46 -5.94 -11.67
CA VAL A 83 -2.67 -6.94 -10.92
C VAL A 83 -3.09 -8.33 -11.36
N ILE A 84 -2.15 -9.09 -11.92
CA ILE A 84 -2.41 -10.44 -12.44
C ILE A 84 -1.57 -11.45 -11.65
N ASN A 85 -2.25 -12.29 -10.86
CA ASN A 85 -1.62 -13.33 -10.06
C ASN A 85 -1.34 -14.57 -10.90
N THR A 86 -0.11 -15.08 -10.82
CA THR A 86 0.37 -16.30 -11.49
C THR A 86 1.57 -16.87 -10.71
N THR A 87 2.30 -17.81 -11.31
CA THR A 87 3.57 -18.30 -10.78
C THR A 87 4.74 -17.70 -11.55
N ALA A 88 5.94 -17.83 -11.00
CA ALA A 88 7.18 -17.38 -11.66
C ALA A 88 7.57 -18.21 -12.91
N ASP A 89 6.73 -19.20 -13.31
CA ASP A 89 6.88 -19.94 -14.58
C ASP A 89 6.43 -19.09 -15.78
N VAL A 90 7.09 -17.97 -15.97
CA VAL A 90 6.79 -16.96 -17.00
C VAL A 90 8.06 -16.48 -17.67
N TYR A 91 7.88 -15.89 -18.87
CA TYR A 91 8.99 -15.26 -19.59
C TYR A 91 8.83 -13.74 -19.60
N LEU A 92 9.95 -13.07 -19.34
CA LEU A 92 10.04 -11.61 -19.46
C LEU A 92 10.62 -11.25 -20.83
N SER A 93 10.11 -10.21 -21.44
CA SER A 93 10.68 -9.58 -22.63
C SER A 93 10.66 -8.07 -22.51
N GLY A 94 11.65 -7.39 -23.14
CA GLY A 94 11.75 -5.93 -23.11
C GLY A 94 11.21 -5.25 -24.36
N ALA A 95 10.93 -3.94 -24.23
CA ALA A 95 10.60 -2.96 -25.26
C ALA A 95 9.39 -3.28 -26.19
N PRO A 96 8.13 -3.22 -25.74
CA PRO A 96 7.66 -2.87 -24.38
C PRO A 96 7.88 -4.02 -23.39
N MET A 97 7.89 -3.68 -22.10
CA MET A 97 8.01 -4.69 -21.06
C MET A 97 6.77 -5.57 -21.03
N ALA A 98 6.97 -6.86 -21.25
CA ALA A 98 5.89 -7.83 -21.27
C ALA A 98 6.24 -9.11 -20.49
N VAL A 99 5.20 -9.71 -19.91
CA VAL A 99 5.25 -11.02 -19.26
C VAL A 99 4.42 -12.00 -20.09
N HIS A 100 5.05 -13.09 -20.53
CA HIS A 100 4.41 -14.17 -21.26
C HIS A 100 4.11 -15.32 -20.29
N ILE A 101 2.85 -15.70 -20.18
CA ILE A 101 2.36 -16.82 -19.36
C ILE A 101 2.11 -18.01 -20.28
N PRO A 102 3.03 -19.03 -20.34
CA PRO A 102 2.95 -20.11 -21.32
C PRO A 102 1.65 -20.92 -21.22
N ASP A 103 1.27 -21.31 -20.00
CA ASP A 103 0.11 -22.19 -19.76
C ASP A 103 -1.24 -21.59 -20.18
N ARG A 104 -1.30 -20.28 -20.36
CA ARG A 104 -2.53 -19.55 -20.72
C ARG A 104 -2.46 -18.92 -22.10
N ASP A 105 -1.33 -19.08 -22.81
CA ASP A 105 -1.04 -18.37 -24.07
C ASP A 105 -1.34 -16.86 -23.97
N LYS A 106 -1.00 -16.27 -22.81
CA LYS A 106 -1.33 -14.88 -22.48
C LYS A 106 -0.07 -14.03 -22.40
N VAL A 107 -0.12 -12.87 -23.03
CA VAL A 107 0.90 -11.81 -22.91
C VAL A 107 0.31 -10.65 -22.12
N ILE A 108 1.03 -10.20 -21.10
CA ILE A 108 0.72 -9.01 -20.32
C ILE A 108 1.73 -7.95 -20.72
N GLU A 109 1.25 -6.86 -21.30
CA GLU A 109 2.07 -5.73 -21.76
C GLU A 109 2.11 -4.61 -20.72
N ASN A 110 3.03 -3.66 -20.92
CA ASN A 110 3.20 -2.46 -20.09
C ASN A 110 3.41 -2.80 -18.60
N VAL A 111 4.20 -3.83 -18.36
CA VAL A 111 4.53 -4.26 -16.99
C VAL A 111 5.49 -3.27 -16.37
N VAL A 112 5.17 -2.82 -15.15
CA VAL A 112 5.97 -1.88 -14.34
C VAL A 112 6.63 -2.55 -13.15
N GLY A 113 6.07 -3.67 -12.66
CA GLY A 113 6.63 -4.40 -11.54
C GLY A 113 6.14 -5.83 -11.42
N ILE A 114 6.88 -6.61 -10.66
CA ILE A 114 6.53 -7.98 -10.27
C ILE A 114 6.75 -8.11 -8.77
N TYR A 115 5.69 -8.45 -8.06
CA TYR A 115 5.69 -8.72 -6.64
C TYR A 115 5.73 -10.23 -6.38
N LEU A 116 6.69 -10.70 -5.57
CA LEU A 116 6.82 -12.10 -5.13
C LEU A 116 6.20 -12.25 -3.74
N TRP A 117 5.34 -13.24 -3.55
CA TRP A 117 4.59 -13.41 -2.31
C TRP A 117 4.35 -14.88 -1.93
N GLU A 118 4.19 -15.13 -0.63
CA GLU A 118 3.74 -16.43 -0.09
C GLU A 118 2.22 -16.45 0.02
N ASP A 119 1.65 -15.43 0.69
CA ASP A 119 0.21 -15.18 0.81
C ASP A 119 -0.11 -13.81 0.20
N PHE A 120 -1.01 -13.78 -0.78
CA PHE A 120 -1.39 -12.54 -1.44
C PHE A 120 -2.45 -11.80 -0.63
N ASN A 121 -2.13 -10.58 -0.21
CA ASN A 121 -3.03 -9.65 0.44
C ASN A 121 -2.94 -8.29 -0.27
N SER A 122 -4.03 -7.56 -0.31
CA SER A 122 -4.11 -6.26 -0.99
C SER A 122 -4.88 -5.25 -0.14
N ILE A 123 -4.60 -3.97 -0.31
CA ILE A 123 -5.40 -2.91 0.32
C ILE A 123 -6.86 -2.93 -0.15
N THR A 124 -7.16 -3.55 -1.30
CA THR A 124 -8.52 -3.78 -1.77
C THR A 124 -9.35 -4.66 -0.83
N ASP A 125 -8.71 -5.46 0.04
CA ASP A 125 -9.36 -6.32 1.02
C ASP A 125 -10.12 -5.50 2.07
N THR A 126 -9.74 -4.24 2.27
CA THR A 126 -10.45 -3.29 3.15
C THR A 126 -11.94 -3.18 2.81
N PHE A 127 -12.28 -3.10 1.52
CA PHE A 127 -13.68 -3.09 1.07
C PHE A 127 -14.41 -4.37 1.48
N TYR A 128 -13.81 -5.52 1.20
CA TYR A 128 -14.46 -6.81 1.45
C TYR A 128 -14.59 -7.12 2.92
N ASP A 129 -13.59 -6.77 3.73
CA ASP A 129 -13.64 -6.90 5.17
C ASP A 129 -14.72 -5.98 5.78
N ALA A 130 -14.74 -4.70 5.41
CA ALA A 130 -15.77 -3.75 5.87
C ALA A 130 -17.18 -4.20 5.45
N LYS A 131 -17.33 -4.63 4.19
CA LYS A 131 -18.57 -5.17 3.66
C LYS A 131 -19.06 -6.38 4.46
N SER A 132 -18.15 -7.28 4.84
CA SER A 132 -18.48 -8.48 5.61
C SER A 132 -19.10 -8.14 6.98
N TYR A 133 -18.56 -7.14 7.70
CA TYR A 133 -19.15 -6.66 8.95
C TYR A 133 -20.51 -6.03 8.75
N LEU A 134 -20.65 -5.16 7.74
CA LEU A 134 -21.95 -4.54 7.41
C LEU A 134 -23.02 -5.56 7.04
N ASP A 135 -22.64 -6.64 6.33
CA ASP A 135 -23.53 -7.75 5.97
C ASP A 135 -23.96 -8.59 7.18
N ALA A 136 -23.07 -8.72 8.16
CA ALA A 136 -23.39 -9.36 9.46
C ALA A 136 -24.25 -8.49 10.37
N GLY A 137 -24.55 -7.26 9.97
CA GLY A 137 -25.29 -6.29 10.82
C GLY A 137 -24.41 -5.61 11.86
N GLU A 138 -23.12 -5.78 11.78
CA GLU A 138 -22.15 -5.15 12.66
C GLU A 138 -21.74 -3.77 12.12
N LYS A 139 -21.36 -2.88 13.03
CA LYS A 139 -20.72 -1.61 12.67
C LYS A 139 -19.22 -1.81 12.47
N VAL A 140 -18.59 -0.98 11.64
CA VAL A 140 -17.15 -1.06 11.38
C VAL A 140 -16.53 0.34 11.30
N MET A 141 -15.31 0.48 11.81
CA MET A 141 -14.48 1.66 11.62
C MET A 141 -13.32 1.30 10.70
N VAL A 142 -13.08 2.13 9.69
CA VAL A 142 -11.91 2.02 8.80
C VAL A 142 -11.03 3.24 9.02
N VAL A 143 -9.75 3.03 9.19
CA VAL A 143 -8.77 4.11 9.35
C VAL A 143 -7.71 3.99 8.27
N LEU A 144 -7.61 5.00 7.44
CA LEU A 144 -6.56 5.20 6.47
C LEU A 144 -5.43 5.99 7.12
N LEU A 145 -4.24 5.42 7.09
CA LEU A 145 -2.99 6.01 7.56
C LEU A 145 -2.14 6.38 6.33
N ASP A 146 -2.33 7.60 5.81
CA ASP A 146 -1.74 8.06 4.55
C ASP A 146 -0.21 7.90 4.56
N GLY A 147 0.34 7.26 3.53
CA GLY A 147 1.78 7.14 3.33
C GLY A 147 2.52 6.19 4.29
N PHE A 148 1.82 5.34 5.05
CA PHE A 148 2.43 4.50 6.07
C PHE A 148 2.92 3.16 5.51
N SER A 149 4.21 3.06 5.15
CA SER A 149 4.81 1.83 4.63
C SER A 149 4.99 0.73 5.67
N LEU A 150 5.08 -0.52 5.21
CA LEU A 150 5.45 -1.66 6.06
C LEU A 150 6.82 -1.44 6.73
N LYS A 151 7.78 -0.87 6.00
CA LYS A 151 9.12 -0.58 6.51
C LYS A 151 9.10 0.44 7.66
N GLN A 152 8.29 1.49 7.54
CA GLN A 152 8.08 2.45 8.65
C GLN A 152 7.43 1.78 9.87
N TYR A 153 6.43 0.91 9.63
CA TYR A 153 5.80 0.16 10.71
C TYR A 153 6.80 -0.75 11.44
N GLU A 154 7.64 -1.50 10.71
CA GLU A 154 8.63 -2.38 11.31
C GLU A 154 9.66 -1.59 12.14
N LEU A 155 10.16 -0.46 11.60
CA LEU A 155 11.06 0.43 12.33
C LEU A 155 10.40 1.04 13.57
N ALA A 156 9.15 1.49 13.46
CA ALA A 156 8.40 2.04 14.60
C ALA A 156 8.13 0.97 15.67
N LYS A 157 7.89 -0.27 15.26
CA LYS A 157 7.72 -1.42 16.16
C LYS A 157 9.02 -1.75 16.91
N GLU A 158 10.17 -1.76 16.23
CA GLU A 158 11.48 -1.96 16.86
C GLU A 158 11.79 -0.87 17.90
N ARG A 159 11.32 0.35 17.67
CA ARG A 159 11.47 1.49 18.58
C ARG A 159 10.38 1.57 19.66
N GLU A 160 9.47 0.60 19.72
CA GLU A 160 8.32 0.60 20.64
C GLU A 160 7.40 1.83 20.49
N TYR A 161 7.28 2.37 19.28
CA TYR A 161 6.44 3.55 18.99
C TYR A 161 5.00 3.18 18.62
N VAL A 162 4.77 1.97 18.13
CA VAL A 162 3.45 1.46 17.73
C VAL A 162 3.00 0.31 18.64
N THR A 163 3.01 0.53 19.94
CA THR A 163 2.71 -0.50 20.95
C THR A 163 1.26 -0.93 20.94
N TYR A 164 0.34 -0.05 20.54
CA TYR A 164 -1.06 -0.37 20.38
C TYR A 164 -1.35 -1.09 19.07
N LEU A 165 -0.98 -0.51 17.92
CA LEU A 165 -1.21 -1.08 16.58
C LEU A 165 -0.58 -2.47 16.43
N SER A 166 0.61 -2.70 17.00
CA SER A 166 1.31 -3.98 16.91
C SER A 166 0.51 -5.17 17.43
N ARG A 167 -0.45 -4.95 18.33
CA ARG A 167 -1.33 -6.00 18.87
C ARG A 167 -2.34 -6.50 17.83
N TYR A 168 -2.57 -5.73 16.79
CA TYR A 168 -3.62 -5.98 15.79
C TYR A 168 -3.05 -6.16 14.38
N PHE A 169 -1.72 -6.16 14.23
CA PHE A 169 -1.09 -6.45 12.95
C PHE A 169 -1.55 -7.81 12.43
N LYS A 170 -2.09 -7.82 11.23
CA LYS A 170 -2.64 -9.02 10.61
C LYS A 170 -1.67 -9.61 9.58
N HIS A 171 -1.27 -8.80 8.62
CA HIS A 171 -0.39 -9.15 7.52
C HIS A 171 0.09 -7.87 6.80
N GLU A 172 1.02 -8.01 5.89
CA GLU A 172 1.33 -7.02 4.88
C GLU A 172 0.30 -7.04 3.76
N ALA A 173 0.12 -5.90 3.08
CA ALA A 173 -0.77 -5.78 1.94
C ALA A 173 -0.09 -5.03 0.79
N LEU A 174 -0.36 -5.47 -0.44
CA LEU A 174 0.05 -4.78 -1.65
C LEU A 174 -0.87 -3.59 -1.90
N SER A 175 -0.30 -2.40 -2.04
CA SER A 175 -0.97 -1.22 -2.56
C SER A 175 -1.21 -1.33 -4.07
N VAL A 176 -1.85 -0.32 -4.66
CA VAL A 176 -2.11 -0.28 -6.11
C VAL A 176 -1.10 0.60 -6.83
N TYR A 177 -0.89 0.35 -8.09
CA TYR A 177 -0.09 1.22 -8.95
C TYR A 177 -1.02 2.21 -9.70
N THR A 178 -0.78 3.51 -9.70
CA THR A 178 0.33 4.25 -9.07
C THR A 178 0.06 4.39 -7.57
N PRO A 179 1.06 4.15 -6.70
CA PRO A 179 0.91 4.28 -5.25
C PRO A 179 0.86 5.78 -4.85
N VAL A 180 -0.33 6.33 -4.92
CA VAL A 180 -0.69 7.71 -4.56
C VAL A 180 -2.05 7.73 -3.88
N THR A 181 -2.29 8.71 -3.04
CA THR A 181 -3.48 8.83 -2.17
C THR A 181 -4.80 8.55 -2.91
N ASN A 182 -5.05 9.22 -4.04
CA ASN A 182 -6.32 9.02 -4.77
C ASN A 182 -6.52 7.57 -5.21
N ALA A 183 -5.49 6.94 -5.79
CA ALA A 183 -5.59 5.58 -6.33
C ALA A 183 -5.73 4.54 -5.21
N GLY A 184 -4.91 4.66 -4.14
CA GLY A 184 -4.96 3.78 -3.00
C GLY A 184 -6.26 3.91 -2.22
N PHE A 185 -6.69 5.13 -1.91
CA PHE A 185 -7.96 5.38 -1.24
C PHE A 185 -9.15 4.82 -2.06
N ALA A 186 -9.17 5.07 -3.39
CA ALA A 186 -10.21 4.50 -4.25
C ALA A 186 -10.20 2.97 -4.22
N ALA A 187 -9.03 2.34 -4.21
CA ALA A 187 -8.93 0.89 -4.13
C ALA A 187 -9.44 0.34 -2.80
N MET A 188 -9.11 0.98 -1.69
CA MET A 188 -9.59 0.61 -0.35
C MET A 188 -11.11 0.66 -0.23
N ILE A 189 -11.76 1.68 -0.80
CA ILE A 189 -13.21 1.88 -0.67
C ILE A 189 -14.04 1.20 -1.75
N THR A 190 -13.43 0.72 -2.84
CA THR A 190 -14.15 0.03 -3.94
C THR A 190 -13.84 -1.47 -4.04
N GLY A 191 -12.75 -1.93 -3.40
CA GLY A 191 -12.26 -3.30 -3.56
C GLY A 191 -11.78 -3.62 -4.98
N LYS A 192 -11.40 -2.59 -5.75
CA LYS A 192 -11.01 -2.71 -7.16
C LYS A 192 -9.71 -1.97 -7.43
N ASN A 193 -8.87 -2.55 -8.27
CA ASN A 193 -7.67 -1.90 -8.78
C ASN A 193 -8.02 -0.71 -9.72
N PRO A 194 -7.08 0.20 -9.99
CA PRO A 194 -7.28 1.39 -10.82
C PRO A 194 -7.87 1.13 -12.20
N ASP A 195 -7.47 0.05 -12.88
CA ASP A 195 -8.01 -0.35 -14.19
C ASP A 195 -9.54 -0.58 -14.16
N ALA A 196 -10.07 -1.04 -13.03
CA ALA A 196 -11.49 -1.29 -12.84
C ALA A 196 -12.23 -0.12 -12.18
N ASN A 197 -11.63 0.55 -11.17
CA ASN A 197 -12.28 1.64 -10.46
C ASN A 197 -12.17 3.00 -11.18
N GLY A 198 -11.19 3.15 -12.09
CA GLY A 198 -11.00 4.33 -12.92
C GLY A 198 -10.23 5.48 -12.28
N VAL A 199 -9.63 5.29 -11.11
CA VAL A 199 -8.79 6.28 -10.41
C VAL A 199 -7.33 5.82 -10.48
N TYR A 200 -6.55 6.47 -11.35
CA TYR A 200 -5.19 6.03 -11.68
C TYR A 200 -4.10 6.85 -10.97
N ASP A 201 -4.38 8.12 -10.71
CA ASP A 201 -3.47 9.06 -10.08
C ASP A 201 -4.23 10.25 -9.45
N ARG A 202 -3.49 11.26 -8.98
CA ARG A 202 -4.04 12.45 -8.30
C ARG A 202 -4.97 13.32 -9.18
N SER A 203 -5.00 13.14 -10.51
CA SER A 203 -5.89 13.87 -11.42
C SER A 203 -7.30 13.24 -11.51
N PHE A 204 -7.45 12.01 -11.07
CA PHE A 204 -8.72 11.30 -11.07
C PHE A 204 -9.37 11.35 -9.69
N ARG A 205 -10.63 11.79 -9.63
CA ARG A 205 -11.40 11.87 -8.38
C ARG A 205 -12.68 11.07 -8.41
N LYS A 206 -13.18 10.75 -9.61
CA LYS A 206 -14.47 10.08 -9.79
C LYS A 206 -14.27 8.59 -10.08
N MET A 207 -14.81 7.76 -9.21
CA MET A 207 -14.82 6.31 -9.39
C MET A 207 -15.87 5.88 -10.43
N LYS A 208 -15.58 4.79 -11.16
CA LYS A 208 -16.50 4.16 -12.13
C LYS A 208 -17.38 3.08 -11.50
N VAL A 209 -17.11 2.73 -10.25
CA VAL A 209 -17.80 1.66 -9.50
C VAL A 209 -18.25 2.19 -8.14
N GLU A 210 -19.23 1.54 -7.55
CA GLU A 210 -19.77 1.87 -6.24
C GLU A 210 -18.73 1.68 -5.13
N SER A 211 -18.67 2.61 -4.19
CA SER A 211 -17.82 2.52 -3.01
C SER A 211 -18.52 1.80 -1.85
N ILE A 212 -17.77 1.53 -0.78
CA ILE A 212 -18.33 1.01 0.47
C ILE A 212 -19.36 1.97 1.08
N PHE A 213 -19.24 3.27 0.81
CA PHE A 213 -20.20 4.28 1.26
C PHE A 213 -21.54 4.11 0.52
N GLY A 214 -21.52 4.01 -0.82
CA GLY A 214 -22.71 3.73 -1.63
C GLY A 214 -23.35 2.41 -1.25
N TYR A 215 -22.53 1.35 -1.10
CA TYR A 215 -22.97 0.06 -0.62
C TYR A 215 -23.71 0.13 0.74
N ALA A 216 -23.14 0.86 1.70
CA ALA A 216 -23.73 1.02 3.03
C ALA A 216 -25.04 1.84 2.99
N LEU A 217 -25.06 2.94 2.22
CA LEU A 217 -26.27 3.76 2.02
C LEU A 217 -27.43 2.94 1.41
N ASN A 218 -27.14 2.09 0.41
CA ASN A 218 -28.14 1.22 -0.21
C ASN A 218 -28.74 0.19 0.75
N LYS A 219 -28.06 -0.04 1.89
CA LYS A 219 -28.56 -0.84 3.02
C LYS A 219 -29.15 0.00 4.15
N SER A 220 -29.40 1.30 3.91
CA SER A 220 -29.90 2.24 4.91
C SER A 220 -29.01 2.34 6.14
N ARG A 221 -27.70 2.17 5.96
CA ARG A 221 -26.70 2.32 7.03
C ARG A 221 -26.27 3.77 7.18
N ARG A 222 -25.97 4.16 8.41
CA ARG A 222 -25.44 5.49 8.72
C ARG A 222 -23.92 5.51 8.53
N VAL A 223 -23.48 6.42 7.67
CA VAL A 223 -22.07 6.48 7.23
C VAL A 223 -21.48 7.85 7.54
N LEU A 224 -20.20 7.87 7.93
CA LEU A 224 -19.42 9.07 8.16
C LEU A 224 -18.04 8.92 7.51
N LEU A 225 -17.59 9.95 6.82
CA LEU A 225 -16.22 10.10 6.31
C LEU A 225 -15.60 11.35 6.92
N LEU A 226 -14.47 11.20 7.61
CA LEU A 226 -13.66 12.28 8.16
C LEU A 226 -12.41 12.44 7.29
N GLU A 227 -12.21 13.64 6.75
CA GLU A 227 -11.14 14.01 5.84
C GLU A 227 -10.40 15.25 6.35
N GLY A 228 -9.22 15.51 5.80
CA GLY A 228 -8.48 16.74 6.02
C GLY A 228 -9.16 17.97 5.41
N ASP A 229 -8.38 18.91 4.92
CA ASP A 229 -8.87 20.20 4.43
C ASP A 229 -9.46 20.15 3.01
N ILE A 230 -9.25 19.05 2.29
CA ILE A 230 -9.77 18.86 0.93
C ILE A 230 -10.49 17.51 0.78
N LYS A 231 -11.49 17.49 -0.07
CA LYS A 231 -12.14 16.28 -0.53
C LYS A 231 -11.25 15.56 -1.54
N ILE A 232 -10.72 14.39 -1.20
CA ILE A 232 -9.81 13.62 -2.08
C ILE A 232 -10.56 12.98 -3.25
N LEU A 233 -11.69 12.31 -2.98
CA LEU A 233 -12.49 11.60 -4.00
C LEU A 233 -13.93 12.08 -4.03
N ASP A 234 -14.58 11.97 -5.20
CA ASP A 234 -16.01 12.18 -5.36
C ASP A 234 -16.76 10.90 -4.94
N THR A 235 -17.06 10.81 -3.65
CA THR A 235 -17.80 9.71 -3.04
C THR A 235 -19.30 9.98 -3.00
N GLU A 236 -20.11 8.95 -2.69
CA GLU A 236 -21.57 9.04 -2.57
C GLU A 236 -22.04 9.83 -1.33
N ILE A 237 -21.10 10.16 -0.43
CA ILE A 237 -21.32 11.01 0.73
C ILE A 237 -20.39 12.22 0.71
N GLU A 238 -20.82 13.32 1.34
CA GLU A 238 -19.92 14.45 1.57
C GLU A 238 -19.10 14.18 2.84
N PRO A 239 -17.76 14.34 2.76
CA PRO A 239 -16.90 14.22 3.94
C PRO A 239 -17.11 15.39 4.89
N VAL A 240 -16.88 15.15 6.18
CA VAL A 240 -16.62 16.22 7.14
C VAL A 240 -15.18 16.64 6.99
N LEU A 241 -14.97 17.85 6.49
CA LEU A 241 -13.65 18.43 6.28
C LEU A 241 -13.16 19.12 7.55
N HIS A 242 -11.86 19.08 7.78
CA HIS A 242 -11.20 19.71 8.91
C HIS A 242 -10.17 20.74 8.42
N MET A 243 -9.92 21.72 9.23
CA MET A 243 -8.86 22.73 8.99
C MET A 243 -8.02 22.82 10.24
N ASP A 244 -6.74 23.07 10.07
CA ASP A 244 -5.82 23.36 11.16
C ASP A 244 -6.27 24.65 11.91
N LEU A 245 -7.07 24.49 12.95
CA LEU A 245 -7.67 25.57 13.71
C LEU A 245 -6.69 26.16 14.74
N ASN A 246 -5.82 25.34 15.28
CA ASN A 246 -4.83 25.74 16.28
C ASN A 246 -3.54 26.28 15.63
N ARG A 247 -3.37 26.07 14.29
CA ARG A 247 -2.25 26.52 13.46
C ARG A 247 -0.91 25.93 13.87
N ASP A 248 -0.91 24.65 14.24
CA ASP A 248 0.32 23.93 14.55
C ASP A 248 0.93 23.18 13.36
N GLY A 249 0.25 23.22 12.20
CA GLY A 249 0.66 22.56 10.96
C GLY A 249 0.26 21.09 10.92
N ASP A 250 -0.75 20.70 11.70
CA ASP A 250 -1.29 19.36 11.79
C ASP A 250 -2.83 19.41 11.74
N ILE A 251 -3.44 18.64 10.86
CA ILE A 251 -4.91 18.54 10.74
C ILE A 251 -5.44 17.31 11.47
N ASP A 252 -4.59 16.33 11.71
CA ASP A 252 -4.99 15.04 12.26
C ASP A 252 -5.50 15.14 13.71
N ASP A 253 -5.09 16.17 14.46
CA ASP A 253 -5.60 16.38 15.81
C ASP A 253 -7.06 16.89 15.81
N GLU A 254 -7.49 17.69 14.82
CA GLU A 254 -8.90 18.06 14.64
C GLU A 254 -9.74 16.86 14.16
N ILE A 255 -9.18 16.07 13.22
CA ILE A 255 -9.81 14.81 12.78
C ILE A 255 -9.98 13.87 13.98
N PHE A 256 -8.94 13.73 14.81
CA PHE A 256 -8.97 12.90 16.01
C PHE A 256 -10.03 13.34 17.01
N GLN A 257 -10.14 14.65 17.31
CA GLN A 257 -11.17 15.14 18.23
C GLN A 257 -12.58 14.86 17.69
N THR A 258 -12.81 15.07 16.39
CA THR A 258 -14.07 14.74 15.75
C THR A 258 -14.35 13.25 15.81
N ALA A 259 -13.37 12.42 15.48
CA ALA A 259 -13.48 10.96 15.51
C ALA A 259 -13.90 10.45 16.90
N LYS A 260 -13.32 11.00 17.98
CA LYS A 260 -13.71 10.65 19.36
C LYS A 260 -15.15 11.01 19.70
N MET A 261 -15.62 12.16 19.22
CA MET A 261 -17.01 12.58 19.44
C MET A 261 -18.00 11.71 18.64
N GLU A 262 -17.65 11.42 17.38
CA GLU A 262 -18.53 10.68 16.47
C GLU A 262 -18.52 9.17 16.75
N ALA A 263 -17.43 8.61 17.28
CA ALA A 263 -17.36 7.21 17.71
C ALA A 263 -18.36 6.83 18.82
N GLN A 264 -18.89 7.82 19.54
CA GLN A 264 -19.92 7.64 20.56
C GLN A 264 -21.33 7.62 19.99
N LYS A 265 -21.49 7.99 18.72
CA LYS A 265 -22.80 8.08 18.06
C LYS A 265 -23.11 6.77 17.32
N ASP A 266 -24.33 6.69 16.84
CA ASP A 266 -24.86 5.50 16.18
C ASP A 266 -24.55 5.54 14.67
N TYR A 267 -23.28 5.28 14.29
CA TYR A 267 -22.88 5.04 12.92
C TYR A 267 -22.62 3.56 12.69
N ASP A 268 -22.96 3.08 11.49
CA ASP A 268 -22.66 1.72 11.03
C ASP A 268 -21.27 1.66 10.37
N LEU A 269 -20.85 2.73 9.70
CA LEU A 269 -19.52 2.87 9.10
C LEU A 269 -18.95 4.25 9.40
N ILE A 270 -17.80 4.28 10.04
CA ILE A 270 -16.96 5.48 10.12
C ILE A 270 -15.68 5.23 9.36
N PHE A 271 -15.35 6.12 8.42
CA PHE A 271 -14.05 6.14 7.74
C PHE A 271 -13.28 7.37 8.18
N ILE A 272 -12.05 7.18 8.64
CA ILE A 272 -11.16 8.23 9.12
C ILE A 272 -9.92 8.23 8.24
N HIS A 273 -9.54 9.39 7.71
CA HIS A 273 -8.32 9.58 6.94
C HIS A 273 -7.36 10.49 7.70
N PHE A 274 -6.25 9.94 8.20
CA PHE A 274 -5.15 10.66 8.80
C PHE A 274 -4.05 10.90 7.78
N HIS A 275 -3.59 12.14 7.63
CA HIS A 275 -2.68 12.59 6.58
C HIS A 275 -1.23 12.78 7.04
N GLY A 276 -1.03 13.03 8.33
CA GLY A 276 0.22 13.59 8.83
C GLY A 276 1.43 12.67 8.75
N ILE A 277 1.27 11.34 8.56
CA ILE A 277 2.43 10.44 8.33
C ILE A 277 3.04 10.75 6.95
N ASP A 278 2.19 10.92 5.91
CA ASP A 278 2.63 11.31 4.56
C ASP A 278 3.27 12.70 4.56
N ASP A 279 2.62 13.68 5.17
CA ASP A 279 3.12 15.06 5.27
C ASP A 279 4.50 15.15 5.95
N ARG A 280 4.68 14.45 7.07
CA ARG A 280 5.96 14.38 7.77
C ARG A 280 7.00 13.58 6.97
N GLY A 281 6.56 12.51 6.34
CA GLY A 281 7.39 11.71 5.42
C GLY A 281 7.94 12.55 4.28
N HIS A 282 7.10 13.33 3.61
CA HIS A 282 7.52 14.26 2.56
C HIS A 282 8.51 15.32 3.07
N SER A 283 8.23 15.88 4.24
CA SER A 283 9.01 16.99 4.79
C SER A 283 10.37 16.57 5.35
N TYR A 284 10.44 15.41 6.00
CA TYR A 284 11.63 14.99 6.79
C TYR A 284 12.22 13.67 6.29
N GLY A 285 11.47 12.89 5.55
CA GLY A 285 11.81 11.52 5.15
C GLY A 285 11.08 10.46 5.98
N PRO A 286 10.78 9.29 5.38
CA PRO A 286 9.92 8.27 5.98
C PRO A 286 10.45 7.69 7.30
N GLU A 287 11.78 7.66 7.50
CA GLU A 287 12.43 7.08 8.67
C GLU A 287 13.01 8.14 9.64
N ALA A 288 12.77 9.44 9.35
CA ALA A 288 13.23 10.55 10.19
C ALA A 288 12.58 10.50 11.58
N LEU A 289 13.25 11.11 12.56
CA LEU A 289 12.75 11.11 13.94
C LEU A 289 11.38 11.79 14.02
N GLU A 290 11.21 12.89 13.30
CA GLU A 290 9.97 13.66 13.24
C GLU A 290 8.80 12.82 12.71
N THR A 291 9.03 12.01 11.66
CA THR A 291 8.02 11.10 11.11
C THR A 291 7.74 9.95 12.07
N MET A 292 8.78 9.39 12.69
CA MET A 292 8.63 8.30 13.66
C MET A 292 7.87 8.75 14.92
N ASP A 293 8.18 9.94 15.46
CA ASP A 293 7.46 10.52 16.60
C ASP A 293 6.00 10.80 16.25
N TYR A 294 5.74 11.17 15.00
CA TYR A 294 4.38 11.35 14.52
C TYR A 294 3.61 10.02 14.43
N ILE A 295 4.22 8.96 13.92
CA ILE A 295 3.65 7.61 13.93
C ILE A 295 3.29 7.18 15.36
N LYS A 296 4.14 7.50 16.35
CA LYS A 296 3.84 7.25 17.77
C LYS A 296 2.64 8.07 18.27
N LYS A 297 2.49 9.32 17.82
CA LYS A 297 1.31 10.16 18.11
C LYS A 297 0.04 9.51 17.57
N ILE A 298 0.07 9.02 16.33
CA ILE A 298 -1.06 8.33 15.69
C ILE A 298 -1.41 7.02 16.40
N ASP A 299 -0.43 6.23 16.86
CA ASP A 299 -0.68 5.03 17.67
C ASP A 299 -1.51 5.36 18.92
N GLY A 300 -1.17 6.46 19.60
CA GLY A 300 -1.93 6.96 20.74
C GLY A 300 -3.36 7.41 20.38
N TYR A 301 -3.54 8.09 19.24
CA TYR A 301 -4.85 8.49 18.75
C TYR A 301 -5.76 7.28 18.49
N ILE A 302 -5.20 6.25 17.83
CA ILE A 302 -5.91 5.01 17.56
C ILE A 302 -6.30 4.28 18.87
N GLU A 303 -5.40 4.24 19.86
CA GLU A 303 -5.70 3.64 21.17
C GLU A 303 -6.88 4.34 21.83
N GLU A 304 -6.90 5.68 21.86
CA GLU A 304 -7.99 6.45 22.45
C GLU A 304 -9.32 6.25 21.70
N ILE A 305 -9.35 6.38 20.38
CA ILE A 305 -10.54 6.15 19.56
C ILE A 305 -11.07 4.74 19.80
N SER A 306 -10.17 3.75 19.77
CA SER A 306 -10.51 2.35 19.98
C SER A 306 -11.06 2.04 21.37
N SER A 307 -10.73 2.84 22.38
CA SER A 307 -11.28 2.70 23.73
C SER A 307 -12.76 3.09 23.82
N ILE A 308 -13.19 3.96 22.91
CA ILE A 308 -14.55 4.52 22.82
C ILE A 308 -15.38 3.71 21.83
N TRP A 309 -14.79 3.30 20.69
CA TRP A 309 -15.48 2.56 19.64
C TRP A 309 -15.75 1.11 20.03
N ASN A 310 -17.04 0.75 20.06
CA ASN A 310 -17.47 -0.61 20.36
C ASN A 310 -17.82 -1.37 19.07
N GLY A 311 -16.83 -1.69 18.27
CA GLY A 311 -16.95 -2.46 17.03
C GLY A 311 -15.58 -2.87 16.49
N PRO A 312 -15.55 -3.66 15.42
CA PRO A 312 -14.31 -3.97 14.71
C PRO A 312 -13.70 -2.71 14.10
N MET A 313 -12.37 -2.75 13.93
CA MET A 313 -11.60 -1.71 13.25
C MET A 313 -10.67 -2.33 12.24
N LEU A 314 -10.62 -1.74 11.06
CA LEU A 314 -9.68 -2.05 9.98
C LEU A 314 -8.77 -0.84 9.79
N LEU A 315 -7.46 -1.04 9.79
CA LEU A 315 -6.53 0.04 9.58
C LEU A 315 -5.49 -0.40 8.56
N THR A 316 -5.17 0.45 7.61
CA THR A 316 -4.11 0.24 6.63
C THR A 316 -3.70 1.56 6.02
N ALA A 317 -2.73 1.54 5.12
CA ALA A 317 -2.36 2.69 4.32
C ALA A 317 -2.79 2.50 2.85
N ASP A 318 -2.90 3.59 2.15
CA ASP A 318 -3.16 3.65 0.71
C ASP A 318 -1.90 3.39 -0.11
N HIS A 319 -0.75 3.84 0.37
CA HIS A 319 0.60 3.61 -0.15
C HIS A 319 1.64 3.73 0.96
N GLY A 320 2.86 3.41 0.63
CA GLY A 320 4.02 3.68 1.46
C GLY A 320 4.84 4.84 0.90
N MET A 321 6.11 4.96 1.35
CA MET A 321 6.98 6.06 0.99
C MET A 321 8.44 5.63 0.98
N HIS A 322 9.20 6.08 -0.02
CA HIS A 322 10.65 5.93 -0.10
C HIS A 322 11.38 7.23 0.24
N LYS A 323 12.62 7.08 0.69
CA LYS A 323 13.49 8.22 1.03
C LYS A 323 14.03 8.88 -0.24
N THR A 324 14.09 10.23 -0.22
CA THR A 324 14.76 11.07 -1.21
C THR A 324 15.91 11.87 -0.56
N GLU A 325 16.60 12.70 -1.34
CA GLU A 325 17.68 13.57 -0.80
C GLU A 325 17.13 14.62 0.20
N ASN A 326 15.90 15.10 0.00
CA ASN A 326 15.31 16.21 0.74
C ASN A 326 13.99 15.83 1.45
N GLY A 327 13.85 14.58 1.90
CA GLY A 327 12.63 14.11 2.55
C GLY A 327 12.21 12.74 2.05
N GLY A 328 10.93 12.58 1.74
CA GLY A 328 10.37 11.37 1.14
C GLY A 328 9.54 11.64 -0.10
N SER A 329 9.26 10.60 -0.86
CA SER A 329 8.36 10.60 -2.01
C SER A 329 7.72 9.24 -2.18
N HIS A 330 6.70 9.16 -3.02
CA HIS A 330 6.01 7.92 -3.39
C HIS A 330 5.58 7.97 -4.86
N GLY A 331 4.99 6.90 -5.38
CA GLY A 331 4.54 6.83 -6.78
C GLY A 331 5.35 5.86 -7.63
N MET A 332 6.33 5.17 -7.06
CA MET A 332 7.14 4.18 -7.75
C MET A 332 6.64 2.75 -7.47
N CYS A 333 6.83 1.84 -8.45
CA CYS A 333 6.54 0.42 -8.23
C CYS A 333 7.73 -0.24 -7.52
N ILE A 334 7.95 0.08 -6.26
CA ILE A 334 9.02 -0.42 -5.40
C ILE A 334 8.44 -0.85 -4.05
N GLN A 335 9.18 -1.66 -3.32
CA GLN A 335 8.74 -2.23 -2.05
C GLN A 335 8.29 -1.15 -1.06
N GLU A 336 9.04 -0.08 -0.90
CA GLU A 336 8.78 0.98 0.07
C GLU A 336 7.46 1.72 -0.18
N ASP A 337 7.06 1.87 -1.46
CA ASP A 337 5.83 2.57 -1.84
C ASP A 337 4.63 1.63 -1.95
N MET A 338 4.89 0.35 -2.26
CA MET A 338 3.85 -0.62 -2.61
C MET A 338 3.42 -1.53 -1.46
N ILE A 339 4.26 -1.71 -0.42
CA ILE A 339 3.94 -2.64 0.67
C ILE A 339 3.61 -1.87 1.94
N VAL A 340 2.41 -2.11 2.45
CA VAL A 340 1.84 -1.41 3.60
C VAL A 340 1.39 -2.41 4.69
N PRO A 341 1.30 -1.99 5.96
CA PRO A 341 0.77 -2.85 7.02
C PRO A 341 -0.76 -2.88 6.99
N TYR A 342 -1.35 -4.02 7.33
CA TYR A 342 -2.77 -4.19 7.52
C TYR A 342 -3.06 -4.65 8.96
N PHE A 343 -3.95 -3.94 9.65
CA PHE A 343 -4.33 -4.22 11.02
C PHE A 343 -5.82 -4.51 11.11
N LYS A 344 -6.18 -5.49 11.93
CA LYS A 344 -7.57 -5.87 12.14
C LYS A 344 -7.84 -6.10 13.62
N LYS A 345 -8.67 -5.25 14.19
CA LYS A 345 -9.14 -5.40 15.56
C LYS A 345 -10.59 -5.88 15.52
N GLU A 346 -10.81 -7.06 16.04
CA GLU A 346 -12.17 -7.61 16.20
C GLU A 346 -12.91 -6.94 17.38
N GLN A 347 -14.23 -7.01 17.36
CA GLN A 347 -15.02 -6.55 18.50
C GLN A 347 -14.66 -7.34 19.76
N ARG A 348 -14.48 -6.67 20.87
CA ARG A 348 -14.36 -7.35 22.17
C ARG A 348 -15.68 -8.05 22.48
N LYS A 349 -15.62 -9.38 22.67
CA LYS A 349 -16.75 -10.18 23.13
C LYS A 349 -17.06 -9.91 24.60
#